data_068a5d6095035e4fe94f2ab4761f022a
#
_entry.id   068a5d6095035e4fe94f2ab4761f022a
#
_cell.length_a   1.000
_cell.length_b   1.000
_cell.length_c   1.000
_cell.angle_alpha   90.00
_cell.angle_beta   90.00
_cell.angle_gamma   90.00
#
_symmetry.space_group_name_H-M   'P 1'
#
loop_
_entity.id
_entity.type
_entity.pdbx_description
1 polymer ?
#
loop_
_entity_poly.entity_id
_entity_poly.type
_entity_poly.pdbx_seq_one_letter_code
_entity_poly.pdbx_strand_id
1 'polypeptide(L)'
;MSFGHRHPESALPIILIHESDSAYLLHTLLQAKTWNPSSQIILIGDGSNTLYRSVTHHLMREHDRLAQTFEAHYKHLSANKPRFELTCFRRWFLLLDVLTTRQIGRCVYIDSDVLVYSDLTEEAQKFEGYSFTLSRGSSPHCMFINDIGALAAFCGFLLNIYANPETLGVLERQFAQMKEANPFAGICDMTLFAMFLDREGIRAGETYHVIDGAILDHNINFAEPFTAMDGRKEIIWREGRPYGRLAETGELIRFSAIHFQGAAKRLIPQYQTGSSCEVLRAKILRKFFWIKQSAISFSRSILPILNRK
;
A
#
# COMPACT_ATOMS: atom_id res chain seq x y z
N MET A 1 -24.51 22.52 -27.63
CA MET A 1 -23.43 21.98 -26.78
C MET A 1 -23.84 20.56 -26.45
N SER A 2 -23.17 19.58 -27.08
CA SER A 2 -23.45 18.15 -26.90
C SER A 2 -22.79 17.69 -25.61
N PHE A 3 -23.56 17.36 -24.58
CA PHE A 3 -23.08 16.61 -23.45
C PHE A 3 -22.77 15.18 -23.91
N GLY A 4 -21.52 14.91 -24.23
CA GLY A 4 -21.07 13.55 -24.51
C GLY A 4 -21.38 12.69 -23.29
N HIS A 5 -22.22 11.67 -23.45
CA HIS A 5 -22.41 10.60 -22.49
C HIS A 5 -21.04 9.91 -22.33
N ARG A 6 -20.30 10.22 -21.25
CA ARG A 6 -19.18 9.39 -20.82
C ARG A 6 -19.77 8.01 -20.49
N HIS A 7 -19.31 6.98 -21.18
CA HIS A 7 -19.57 5.62 -20.74
C HIS A 7 -19.09 5.50 -19.29
N PRO A 8 -19.83 4.83 -18.40
CA PRO A 8 -19.35 4.61 -17.04
C PRO A 8 -17.99 3.91 -17.14
N GLU A 9 -16.95 4.59 -16.69
CA GLU A 9 -15.61 4.00 -16.60
C GLU A 9 -15.72 2.73 -15.75
N SER A 10 -15.11 1.64 -16.22
CA SER A 10 -15.07 0.41 -15.44
C SER A 10 -14.34 0.69 -14.13
N ALA A 11 -14.91 0.24 -13.01
CA ALA A 11 -14.35 0.45 -11.69
C ALA A 11 -12.88 -0.02 -11.64
N LEU A 12 -11.99 0.83 -11.12
CA LEU A 12 -10.56 0.53 -11.03
C LEU A 12 -10.32 -0.61 -10.03
N PRO A 13 -9.47 -1.60 -10.37
CA PRO A 13 -9.02 -2.58 -9.41
C PRO A 13 -8.19 -1.92 -8.30
N ILE A 14 -8.41 -2.36 -7.06
CA ILE A 14 -7.66 -1.92 -5.88
C ILE A 14 -6.72 -3.04 -5.48
N ILE A 15 -5.43 -2.76 -5.45
CA ILE A 15 -4.37 -3.75 -5.22
C ILE A 15 -3.68 -3.48 -3.91
N LEU A 16 -3.56 -4.53 -3.09
CA LEU A 16 -2.78 -4.54 -1.85
C LEU A 16 -1.68 -5.59 -1.96
N ILE A 17 -0.54 -5.30 -1.36
CA ILE A 17 0.57 -6.25 -1.24
C ILE A 17 0.84 -6.48 0.25
N HIS A 18 0.77 -7.72 0.70
CA HIS A 18 0.98 -8.05 2.11
C HIS A 18 1.58 -9.44 2.29
N GLU A 19 2.74 -9.51 2.93
CA GLU A 19 3.36 -10.76 3.38
C GLU A 19 2.86 -11.10 4.78
N SER A 20 2.50 -12.35 5.03
CA SER A 20 1.92 -12.87 6.26
C SER A 20 0.43 -12.50 6.47
N ASP A 21 -0.14 -12.95 7.60
CA ASP A 21 -1.53 -12.69 7.99
C ASP A 21 -1.57 -11.78 9.24
N SER A 22 -1.55 -10.47 9.01
CA SER A 22 -1.70 -9.48 10.07
C SER A 22 -3.16 -9.31 10.50
N ALA A 23 -3.40 -9.10 11.80
CA ALA A 23 -4.75 -8.98 12.34
C ALA A 23 -5.55 -7.82 11.72
N TYR A 24 -4.88 -6.73 11.31
CA TYR A 24 -5.50 -5.57 10.70
C TYR A 24 -5.83 -5.76 9.20
N LEU A 25 -5.14 -6.67 8.49
CA LEU A 25 -5.32 -6.89 7.05
C LEU A 25 -6.79 -7.20 6.70
N LEU A 26 -7.46 -8.03 7.51
CA LEU A 26 -8.88 -8.31 7.37
C LEU A 26 -9.71 -7.03 7.31
N HIS A 27 -9.47 -6.10 8.22
CA HIS A 27 -10.24 -4.86 8.33
C HIS A 27 -10.00 -3.96 7.11
N THR A 28 -8.76 -3.88 6.63
CA THR A 28 -8.41 -3.12 5.42
C THR A 28 -9.11 -3.68 4.18
N LEU A 29 -9.08 -5.01 3.98
CA LEU A 29 -9.73 -5.66 2.84
C LEU A 29 -11.24 -5.48 2.85
N LEU A 30 -11.90 -5.65 4.01
CA LEU A 30 -13.34 -5.42 4.17
C LEU A 30 -13.71 -3.95 3.95
N GLN A 31 -12.91 -3.03 4.46
CA GLN A 31 -13.12 -1.59 4.28
C GLN A 31 -13.02 -1.21 2.81
N ALA A 32 -11.98 -1.67 2.11
CA ALA A 32 -11.83 -1.44 0.68
C ALA A 32 -13.05 -1.95 -0.10
N LYS A 33 -13.54 -3.15 0.20
CA LYS A 33 -14.72 -3.72 -0.46
C LYS A 33 -16.01 -2.99 -0.12
N THR A 34 -16.18 -2.51 1.12
CA THR A 34 -17.37 -1.78 1.56
C THR A 34 -17.53 -0.47 0.80
N TRP A 35 -16.45 0.28 0.64
CA TRP A 35 -16.47 1.59 -0.02
C TRP A 35 -16.31 1.52 -1.55
N ASN A 36 -15.87 0.38 -2.07
CA ASN A 36 -15.66 0.16 -3.50
C ASN A 36 -16.32 -1.17 -3.93
N PRO A 37 -17.67 -1.27 -3.85
CA PRO A 37 -18.36 -2.53 -4.10
C PRO A 37 -18.24 -3.02 -5.55
N SER A 38 -18.04 -2.11 -6.50
CA SER A 38 -17.85 -2.43 -7.92
C SER A 38 -16.41 -2.76 -8.29
N SER A 39 -15.44 -2.40 -7.45
CA SER A 39 -14.01 -2.66 -7.70
C SER A 39 -13.62 -4.10 -7.39
N GLN A 40 -12.74 -4.66 -8.20
CA GLN A 40 -12.03 -5.86 -7.86
C GLN A 40 -10.96 -5.55 -6.80
N ILE A 41 -11.04 -6.21 -5.65
CA ILE A 41 -9.99 -6.12 -4.63
C ILE A 41 -9.00 -7.25 -4.88
N ILE A 42 -7.74 -6.92 -5.11
CA ILE A 42 -6.66 -7.86 -5.41
C ILE A 42 -5.67 -7.83 -4.25
N LEU A 43 -5.37 -8.99 -3.69
CA LEU A 43 -4.32 -9.17 -2.69
C LEU A 43 -3.17 -9.97 -3.30
N ILE A 44 -2.01 -9.34 -3.45
CA ILE A 44 -0.76 -10.04 -3.76
C ILE A 44 -0.16 -10.43 -2.42
N GLY A 45 -0.21 -11.72 -2.11
CA GLY A 45 0.10 -12.25 -0.79
C GLY A 45 0.85 -13.57 -0.80
N ASP A 46 0.95 -14.19 0.36
CA ASP A 46 1.56 -15.51 0.53
C ASP A 46 0.54 -16.58 0.92
N GLY A 47 1.02 -17.79 1.21
CA GLY A 47 0.14 -18.91 1.59
C GLY A 47 -0.60 -18.70 2.91
N SER A 48 -0.17 -17.77 3.76
CA SER A 48 -0.78 -17.52 5.08
C SER A 48 -2.04 -16.65 5.01
N ASN A 49 -2.19 -15.86 3.94
CA ASN A 49 -3.31 -14.95 3.76
C ASN A 49 -4.26 -15.29 2.61
N THR A 50 -4.22 -16.53 2.11
CA THR A 50 -5.14 -17.07 1.08
C THR A 50 -6.57 -17.29 1.58
N LEU A 51 -6.82 -17.07 2.86
CA LEU A 51 -8.12 -17.31 3.49
C LEU A 51 -9.19 -16.27 3.13
N TYR A 52 -8.80 -15.12 2.60
CA TYR A 52 -9.71 -14.02 2.29
C TYR A 52 -10.45 -14.23 0.97
N ARG A 53 -11.58 -14.95 1.01
CA ARG A 53 -12.35 -15.36 -0.19
C ARG A 53 -13.07 -14.21 -0.92
N SER A 54 -13.20 -13.06 -0.28
CA SER A 54 -13.85 -11.86 -0.85
C SER A 54 -12.94 -11.06 -1.77
N VAL A 55 -11.69 -11.46 -1.89
CA VAL A 55 -10.68 -10.81 -2.74
C VAL A 55 -10.08 -11.79 -3.74
N THR A 56 -9.58 -11.27 -4.85
CA THR A 56 -8.76 -12.04 -5.79
C THR A 56 -7.35 -12.14 -5.21
N HIS A 57 -6.89 -13.35 -4.93
CA HIS A 57 -5.57 -13.58 -4.34
C HIS A 57 -4.57 -14.03 -5.39
N HIS A 58 -3.41 -13.36 -5.45
CA HIS A 58 -2.25 -13.75 -6.23
C HIS A 58 -1.09 -14.12 -5.29
N LEU A 59 -0.48 -15.28 -5.50
CA LEU A 59 0.68 -15.68 -4.71
C LEU A 59 1.93 -14.93 -5.17
N MET A 60 2.60 -14.23 -4.24
CA MET A 60 3.85 -13.50 -4.52
C MET A 60 4.87 -14.35 -5.29
N ARG A 61 5.04 -15.63 -4.89
CA ARG A 61 6.01 -16.53 -5.53
C ARG A 61 5.74 -16.80 -7.02
N GLU A 62 4.52 -16.53 -7.50
CA GLU A 62 4.15 -16.71 -8.92
C GLU A 62 4.48 -15.46 -9.75
N HIS A 63 4.80 -14.35 -9.09
CA HIS A 63 5.02 -13.03 -9.67
C HIS A 63 6.37 -12.42 -9.27
N ASP A 64 7.29 -13.18 -8.65
CA ASP A 64 8.47 -12.60 -8.02
C ASP A 64 9.75 -12.67 -8.86
N ARG A 65 9.69 -13.11 -10.12
CA ARG A 65 10.86 -13.23 -11.01
C ARG A 65 11.64 -11.91 -11.13
N LEU A 66 10.94 -10.81 -11.39
CA LEU A 66 11.56 -9.49 -11.49
C LEU A 66 12.07 -9.00 -10.12
N ALA A 67 11.31 -9.29 -9.06
CA ALA A 67 11.71 -8.96 -7.69
C ALA A 67 12.98 -9.71 -7.27
N GLN A 68 13.14 -10.99 -7.64
CA GLN A 68 14.37 -11.76 -7.41
C GLN A 68 15.55 -11.21 -8.19
N THR A 69 15.35 -10.75 -9.43
CA THR A 69 16.39 -10.07 -10.21
C THR A 69 16.91 -8.83 -9.49
N PHE A 70 16.00 -8.01 -8.94
CA PHE A 70 16.39 -6.84 -8.12
C PHE A 70 17.09 -7.26 -6.82
N GLU A 71 16.55 -8.26 -6.12
CA GLU A 71 17.09 -8.75 -4.85
C GLU A 71 18.56 -9.21 -4.97
N ALA A 72 18.95 -9.80 -6.12
CA ALA A 72 20.33 -10.22 -6.39
C ALA A 72 21.33 -9.04 -6.41
N HIS A 73 20.85 -7.82 -6.66
CA HIS A 73 21.68 -6.59 -6.66
C HIS A 73 21.47 -5.72 -5.42
N TYR A 74 20.44 -6.04 -4.61
CA TYR A 74 20.08 -5.20 -3.48
C TYR A 74 21.18 -5.13 -2.42
N LYS A 75 21.54 -3.91 -2.05
CA LYS A 75 22.38 -3.61 -0.90
C LYS A 75 21.58 -2.86 0.15
N HIS A 76 21.62 -3.35 1.38
CA HIS A 76 20.88 -2.72 2.47
C HIS A 76 21.54 -1.42 2.94
N LEU A 77 20.85 -0.30 2.77
CA LEU A 77 21.30 1.06 3.09
C LEU A 77 20.25 1.76 3.98
N SER A 78 19.90 1.16 5.13
CA SER A 78 18.85 1.71 6.01
C SER A 78 19.08 1.26 7.45
N ALA A 79 18.59 2.05 8.41
CA ALA A 79 18.50 1.66 9.81
C ALA A 79 17.35 0.67 10.08
N ASN A 80 16.41 0.50 9.16
CA ASN A 80 15.34 -0.48 9.25
C ASN A 80 15.86 -1.90 9.13
N LYS A 81 15.03 -2.89 9.52
CA LYS A 81 15.39 -4.30 9.33
C LYS A 81 15.55 -4.61 7.83
N PRO A 82 16.62 -5.33 7.41
CA PRO A 82 16.89 -5.59 5.98
C PRO A 82 15.71 -6.21 5.22
N ARG A 83 15.06 -7.22 5.82
CA ARG A 83 13.88 -7.87 5.19
C ARG A 83 12.72 -6.91 4.99
N PHE A 84 12.46 -6.01 5.95
CA PHE A 84 11.39 -5.03 5.83
C PHE A 84 11.67 -4.05 4.69
N GLU A 85 12.87 -3.50 4.64
CA GLU A 85 13.26 -2.55 3.61
C GLU A 85 13.26 -3.19 2.22
N LEU A 86 13.79 -4.40 2.09
CA LEU A 86 13.76 -5.15 0.84
C LEU A 86 12.31 -5.39 0.37
N THR A 87 11.37 -5.70 1.28
CA THR A 87 9.96 -5.87 0.94
C THR A 87 9.36 -4.57 0.37
N CYS A 88 9.75 -3.40 0.90
CA CYS A 88 9.32 -2.10 0.37
C CYS A 88 9.76 -1.87 -1.09
N PHE A 89 10.92 -2.39 -1.49
CA PHE A 89 11.37 -2.33 -2.88
C PHE A 89 10.72 -3.42 -3.75
N ARG A 90 10.67 -4.66 -3.28
CA ARG A 90 10.16 -5.81 -4.03
C ARG A 90 8.70 -5.63 -4.45
N ARG A 91 7.90 -4.93 -3.66
CA ARG A 91 6.47 -4.71 -3.95
C ARG A 91 6.21 -4.09 -5.31
N TRP A 92 7.07 -3.23 -5.80
CA TRP A 92 6.93 -2.57 -7.09
C TRP A 92 7.11 -3.53 -8.26
N PHE A 93 8.04 -4.44 -8.15
CA PHE A 93 8.28 -5.49 -9.15
C PHE A 93 7.15 -6.52 -9.15
N LEU A 94 6.65 -6.91 -7.97
CA LEU A 94 5.49 -7.81 -7.82
C LEU A 94 4.24 -7.16 -8.44
N LEU A 95 4.01 -5.89 -8.15
CA LEU A 95 2.89 -5.12 -8.70
C LEU A 95 2.97 -5.05 -10.22
N LEU A 96 4.14 -4.68 -10.76
CA LEU A 96 4.36 -4.58 -12.19
C LEU A 96 4.10 -5.92 -12.90
N ASP A 97 4.58 -7.03 -12.35
CA ASP A 97 4.36 -8.37 -12.94
C ASP A 97 2.87 -8.73 -12.96
N VAL A 98 2.14 -8.50 -11.86
CA VAL A 98 0.69 -8.75 -11.81
C VAL A 98 -0.05 -7.86 -12.80
N LEU A 99 0.22 -6.56 -12.86
CA LEU A 99 -0.42 -5.63 -13.78
C LEU A 99 -0.20 -6.06 -15.24
N THR A 100 1.03 -6.44 -15.58
CA THR A 100 1.39 -6.87 -16.93
C THR A 100 0.72 -8.21 -17.29
N THR A 101 0.83 -9.21 -16.42
CA THR A 101 0.30 -10.55 -16.71
C THR A 101 -1.23 -10.59 -16.73
N ARG A 102 -1.88 -9.69 -15.99
CA ARG A 102 -3.36 -9.57 -15.94
C ARG A 102 -3.89 -8.50 -16.89
N GLN A 103 -3.03 -7.84 -17.66
CA GLN A 103 -3.42 -6.78 -18.60
C GLN A 103 -4.24 -5.66 -17.94
N ILE A 104 -3.84 -5.28 -16.72
CA ILE A 104 -4.47 -4.20 -15.96
C ILE A 104 -3.77 -2.89 -16.33
N GLY A 105 -4.44 -2.02 -17.09
CA GLY A 105 -3.88 -0.75 -17.58
C GLY A 105 -3.84 0.36 -16.55
N ARG A 106 -4.78 0.38 -15.60
CA ARG A 106 -4.90 1.37 -14.53
C ARG A 106 -5.35 0.69 -13.25
N CYS A 107 -4.87 1.16 -12.10
CA CYS A 107 -5.28 0.62 -10.80
C CYS A 107 -5.07 1.63 -9.68
N VAL A 108 -5.59 1.30 -8.51
CA VAL A 108 -5.22 1.96 -7.25
C VAL A 108 -4.41 0.97 -6.43
N TYR A 109 -3.19 1.33 -6.06
CA TYR A 109 -2.40 0.62 -5.06
C TYR A 109 -2.63 1.26 -3.69
N ILE A 110 -2.88 0.45 -2.67
CA ILE A 110 -2.94 0.92 -1.28
C ILE A 110 -2.08 0.04 -0.38
N ASP A 111 -1.38 0.64 0.57
CA ASP A 111 -0.72 -0.11 1.64
C ASP A 111 -1.77 -0.82 2.51
N SER A 112 -1.42 -1.97 3.05
CA SER A 112 -2.34 -2.79 3.84
C SER A 112 -2.77 -2.17 5.18
N ASP A 113 -2.21 -1.02 5.54
CA ASP A 113 -2.55 -0.21 6.70
C ASP A 113 -3.27 1.12 6.34
N VAL A 114 -3.85 1.20 5.14
CA VAL A 114 -4.69 2.30 4.68
C VAL A 114 -6.16 1.89 4.73
N LEU A 115 -6.99 2.64 5.47
CA LEU A 115 -8.46 2.51 5.41
C LEU A 115 -9.04 3.56 4.47
N VAL A 116 -9.85 3.11 3.50
CA VAL A 116 -10.52 3.98 2.52
C VAL A 116 -11.96 4.28 2.93
N TYR A 117 -12.44 5.50 2.65
CA TYR A 117 -13.77 6.00 3.02
C TYR A 117 -14.45 6.72 1.85
N SER A 118 -14.03 6.41 0.63
CA SER A 118 -14.59 6.92 -0.62
C SER A 118 -14.51 5.86 -1.72
N ASP A 119 -15.24 6.09 -2.81
CA ASP A 119 -15.01 5.37 -4.06
C ASP A 119 -13.69 5.85 -4.67
N LEU A 120 -12.71 4.94 -4.77
CA LEU A 120 -11.38 5.28 -5.28
C LEU A 120 -11.38 5.44 -6.82
N THR A 121 -12.38 4.93 -7.53
CA THR A 121 -12.55 5.20 -8.96
C THR A 121 -12.96 6.65 -9.18
N GLU A 122 -13.87 7.19 -8.36
CA GLU A 122 -14.22 8.60 -8.38
C GLU A 122 -13.05 9.50 -7.97
N GLU A 123 -12.32 9.13 -6.92
CA GLU A 123 -11.14 9.89 -6.47
C GLU A 123 -10.04 9.93 -7.56
N ALA A 124 -9.86 8.84 -8.33
CA ALA A 124 -8.87 8.75 -9.40
C ALA A 124 -9.07 9.80 -10.51
N GLN A 125 -10.31 10.23 -10.77
CA GLN A 125 -10.63 11.23 -11.80
C GLN A 125 -9.90 12.56 -11.55
N LYS A 126 -9.63 12.89 -10.29
CA LYS A 126 -8.90 14.11 -9.89
C LYS A 126 -7.43 14.08 -10.33
N PHE A 127 -6.93 12.91 -10.69
CA PHE A 127 -5.51 12.66 -10.98
C PHE A 127 -5.25 12.09 -12.39
N GLU A 128 -6.23 12.14 -13.31
CA GLU A 128 -6.09 11.59 -14.67
C GLU A 128 -4.93 12.20 -15.48
N GLY A 129 -4.56 13.44 -15.18
CA GLY A 129 -3.46 14.14 -15.87
C GLY A 129 -2.04 13.71 -15.42
N TYR A 130 -1.92 12.75 -14.49
CA TYR A 130 -0.65 12.30 -13.92
C TYR A 130 -0.41 10.83 -14.25
N SER A 131 0.86 10.45 -14.43
CA SER A 131 1.23 9.05 -14.65
C SER A 131 0.91 8.18 -13.45
N PHE A 132 1.18 8.71 -12.26
CA PHE A 132 0.78 8.15 -10.97
C PHE A 132 0.75 9.25 -9.89
N THR A 133 0.34 8.91 -8.68
CA THR A 133 0.29 9.84 -7.56
C THR A 133 1.17 9.41 -6.40
N LEU A 134 1.66 10.40 -5.65
CA LEU A 134 2.40 10.20 -4.41
C LEU A 134 1.86 11.16 -3.36
N SER A 135 2.07 10.85 -2.09
CA SER A 135 1.76 11.74 -0.99
C SER A 135 3.02 12.40 -0.48
N ARG A 136 2.99 13.72 -0.31
CA ARG A 136 4.14 14.56 0.08
C ARG A 136 5.36 14.31 -0.82
N GLY A 137 5.09 14.18 -2.12
CA GLY A 137 6.12 14.06 -3.15
C GLY A 137 6.86 12.73 -3.24
N SER A 138 6.63 11.77 -2.32
CA SER A 138 7.42 10.54 -2.30
C SER A 138 6.72 9.30 -1.76
N SER A 139 5.69 9.44 -0.92
CA SER A 139 5.07 8.30 -0.25
C SER A 139 3.96 7.67 -1.11
N PRO A 140 4.07 6.39 -1.46
CA PRO A 140 3.15 5.70 -2.36
C PRO A 140 2.06 4.89 -1.63
N HIS A 141 1.77 5.17 -0.36
CA HIS A 141 0.86 4.37 0.46
C HIS A 141 -0.59 4.30 -0.05
N CYS A 142 -1.02 5.29 -0.86
CA CYS A 142 -2.27 5.29 -1.61
C CYS A 142 -1.98 5.95 -2.97
N MET A 143 -1.77 5.12 -3.99
CA MET A 143 -1.22 5.53 -5.28
C MET A 143 -2.20 5.18 -6.41
N PHE A 144 -2.69 6.19 -7.12
CA PHE A 144 -3.39 6.01 -8.38
C PHE A 144 -2.35 5.80 -9.48
N ILE A 145 -2.38 4.67 -10.16
CA ILE A 145 -1.47 4.33 -11.25
C ILE A 145 -2.27 4.41 -12.56
N ASN A 146 -2.03 5.48 -13.31
CA ASN A 146 -2.69 5.74 -14.58
C ASN A 146 -1.84 5.28 -15.78
N ASP A 147 -0.53 5.10 -15.58
CA ASP A 147 0.42 4.69 -16.62
C ASP A 147 1.36 3.60 -16.07
N ILE A 148 1.15 2.37 -16.52
CA ILE A 148 2.01 1.24 -16.16
C ILE A 148 3.44 1.43 -16.71
N GLY A 149 3.59 2.13 -17.83
CA GLY A 149 4.92 2.45 -18.39
C GLY A 149 5.77 3.26 -17.43
N ALA A 150 5.16 4.21 -16.70
CA ALA A 150 5.86 4.98 -15.67
C ALA A 150 6.26 4.10 -14.46
N LEU A 151 5.43 3.12 -14.06
CA LEU A 151 5.79 2.14 -13.03
C LEU A 151 6.93 1.22 -13.51
N ALA A 152 6.87 0.76 -14.75
CA ALA A 152 7.95 -0.04 -15.35
C ALA A 152 9.27 0.75 -15.43
N ALA A 153 9.22 2.03 -15.79
CA ALA A 153 10.37 2.92 -15.76
C ALA A 153 10.95 3.06 -14.35
N PHE A 154 10.11 3.21 -13.32
CA PHE A 154 10.56 3.22 -11.93
C PHE A 154 11.25 1.92 -11.51
N CYS A 155 10.68 0.75 -11.85
CA CYS A 155 11.32 -0.54 -11.60
C CYS A 155 12.68 -0.66 -12.33
N GLY A 156 12.75 -0.20 -13.59
CA GLY A 156 13.99 -0.14 -14.34
C GLY A 156 15.04 0.78 -13.71
N PHE A 157 14.60 1.94 -13.22
CA PHE A 157 15.45 2.88 -12.48
C PHE A 157 16.01 2.24 -11.21
N LEU A 158 15.19 1.58 -10.39
CA LEU A 158 15.62 0.85 -9.19
C LEU A 158 16.69 -0.19 -9.55
N LEU A 159 16.43 -1.02 -10.56
CA LEU A 159 17.36 -2.05 -10.98
C LEU A 159 18.68 -1.44 -11.46
N ASN A 160 18.64 -0.39 -12.28
CA ASN A 160 19.84 0.28 -12.77
C ASN A 160 20.68 0.90 -11.65
N ILE A 161 20.02 1.53 -10.66
CA ILE A 161 20.71 2.14 -9.50
C ILE A 161 21.48 1.09 -8.69
N TYR A 162 20.88 -0.07 -8.44
CA TYR A 162 21.48 -1.10 -7.60
C TYR A 162 22.42 -2.05 -8.37
N ALA A 163 22.18 -2.29 -9.66
CA ALA A 163 23.02 -3.17 -10.46
C ALA A 163 24.30 -2.51 -10.96
N ASN A 164 24.33 -1.18 -11.09
CA ASN A 164 25.52 -0.44 -11.55
C ASN A 164 26.38 0.00 -10.35
N PRO A 165 27.66 -0.44 -10.25
CA PRO A 165 28.54 -0.10 -9.12
C PRO A 165 28.77 1.40 -8.92
N GLU A 166 28.76 2.19 -10.01
CA GLU A 166 28.97 3.63 -9.95
C GLU A 166 27.77 4.32 -9.27
N THR A 167 26.55 4.04 -9.71
CA THR A 167 25.33 4.62 -9.13
C THR A 167 25.08 4.11 -7.72
N LEU A 168 25.34 2.82 -7.45
CA LEU A 168 25.29 2.27 -6.11
C LEU A 168 26.28 2.96 -5.16
N GLY A 169 27.51 3.23 -5.62
CA GLY A 169 28.51 3.97 -4.86
C GLY A 169 28.08 5.41 -4.54
N VAL A 170 27.28 6.05 -5.38
CA VAL A 170 26.65 7.34 -5.06
C VAL A 170 25.66 7.20 -3.92
N LEU A 171 24.76 6.20 -3.97
CA LEU A 171 23.80 5.93 -2.89
C LEU A 171 24.49 5.62 -1.56
N GLU A 172 25.58 4.86 -1.59
CA GLU A 172 26.34 4.53 -0.38
C GLU A 172 26.93 5.77 0.29
N ARG A 173 27.49 6.69 -0.49
CA ARG A 173 27.98 7.98 0.01
C ARG A 173 26.85 8.84 0.57
N GLN A 174 25.73 8.91 -0.12
CA GLN A 174 24.57 9.64 0.34
C GLN A 174 24.04 9.05 1.67
N PHE A 175 23.93 7.73 1.77
CA PHE A 175 23.51 7.06 2.99
C PHE A 175 24.47 7.33 4.15
N ALA A 176 25.81 7.30 3.92
CA ALA A 176 26.79 7.62 4.94
C ALA A 176 26.58 9.03 5.50
N GLN A 177 26.41 10.03 4.64
CA GLN A 177 26.12 11.41 5.04
C GLN A 177 24.81 11.55 5.81
N MET A 178 23.73 10.90 5.33
CA MET A 178 22.45 10.88 6.03
C MET A 178 22.57 10.27 7.44
N LYS A 179 23.34 9.20 7.57
CA LYS A 179 23.53 8.48 8.85
C LYS A 179 24.34 9.30 9.86
N GLU A 180 25.29 10.12 9.42
CA GLU A 180 26.00 11.07 10.29
C GLU A 180 25.05 12.11 10.90
N ALA A 181 24.09 12.61 10.11
CA ALA A 181 23.08 13.58 10.56
C ALA A 181 21.96 12.93 11.38
N ASN A 182 21.56 11.70 11.04
CA ASN A 182 20.46 10.97 11.68
C ASN A 182 20.75 9.47 11.72
N PRO A 183 21.02 8.87 12.91
CA PRO A 183 21.29 7.43 13.04
C PRO A 183 20.16 6.52 12.53
N PHE A 184 18.94 7.04 12.42
CA PHE A 184 17.76 6.32 11.93
C PHE A 184 17.50 6.55 10.43
N ALA A 185 18.42 7.20 9.73
CA ALA A 185 18.29 7.42 8.29
C ALA A 185 18.31 6.10 7.48
N GLY A 186 17.75 6.16 6.29
CA GLY A 186 17.75 5.04 5.35
C GLY A 186 17.38 5.47 3.95
N ILE A 187 17.95 4.78 2.99
CA ILE A 187 17.51 4.81 1.59
C ILE A 187 16.36 3.79 1.46
N CYS A 188 15.17 4.30 1.26
CA CYS A 188 13.96 3.49 1.05
C CYS A 188 13.36 3.75 -0.34
N ASP A 189 12.31 3.04 -0.67
CA ASP A 189 11.60 3.24 -1.93
C ASP A 189 11.07 4.68 -2.11
N MET A 190 10.64 5.34 -1.02
CA MET A 190 10.23 6.75 -1.05
C MET A 190 11.40 7.68 -1.45
N THR A 191 12.61 7.41 -0.94
CA THR A 191 13.81 8.15 -1.35
C THR A 191 14.06 7.99 -2.85
N LEU A 192 13.89 6.76 -3.35
CA LEU A 192 14.12 6.46 -4.78
C LEU A 192 12.99 6.99 -5.67
N PHE A 193 11.74 7.09 -5.19
CA PHE A 193 10.68 7.79 -5.91
C PHE A 193 11.01 9.27 -6.10
N ALA A 194 11.44 9.96 -5.05
CA ALA A 194 11.84 11.37 -5.15
C ALA A 194 12.99 11.56 -6.16
N MET A 195 14.02 10.71 -6.10
CA MET A 195 15.14 10.76 -7.05
C MET A 195 14.72 10.44 -8.50
N PHE A 196 13.78 9.52 -8.68
CA PHE A 196 13.24 9.14 -9.99
C PHE A 196 12.48 10.30 -10.62
N LEU A 197 11.60 10.96 -9.88
CA LEU A 197 10.83 12.10 -10.38
C LEU A 197 11.74 13.26 -10.82
N ASP A 198 12.79 13.54 -10.04
CA ASP A 198 13.75 14.60 -10.33
C ASP A 198 14.52 14.35 -11.64
N ARG A 199 14.84 13.08 -11.92
CA ARG A 199 15.63 12.69 -13.10
C ARG A 199 14.82 12.54 -14.38
N GLU A 200 13.66 11.89 -14.30
CA GLU A 200 12.92 11.41 -15.48
C GLU A 200 11.83 12.39 -15.95
N GLY A 201 11.59 13.47 -15.20
CA GLY A 201 10.56 14.46 -15.56
C GLY A 201 9.13 13.90 -15.60
N ILE A 202 8.89 12.77 -14.95
CA ILE A 202 7.58 12.12 -14.89
C ILE A 202 6.64 12.94 -14.00
N ARG A 203 5.41 13.15 -14.48
CA ARG A 203 4.41 13.92 -13.74
C ARG A 203 3.72 13.04 -12.70
N ALA A 204 4.06 13.24 -11.43
CA ALA A 204 3.34 12.68 -10.30
C ALA A 204 2.32 13.68 -9.73
N GLY A 205 1.12 13.20 -9.40
CA GLY A 205 0.11 13.97 -8.68
C GLY A 205 0.35 13.93 -7.17
N GLU A 206 0.02 15.02 -6.46
CA GLU A 206 0.12 15.11 -5.00
C GLU A 206 -1.22 14.74 -4.38
N THR A 207 -1.26 13.69 -3.53
CA THR A 207 -2.49 13.24 -2.88
C THR A 207 -2.76 13.89 -1.53
N TYR A 208 -1.72 14.37 -0.83
CA TYR A 208 -1.87 15.09 0.43
C TYR A 208 -2.20 16.56 0.19
N HIS A 209 -3.27 16.77 -0.57
CA HIS A 209 -3.80 18.08 -0.91
C HIS A 209 -5.31 18.07 -0.80
N VAL A 210 -5.92 19.14 -0.31
CA VAL A 210 -7.38 19.23 -0.24
C VAL A 210 -7.93 19.51 -1.64
N ILE A 211 -8.75 18.60 -2.14
CA ILE A 211 -9.44 18.73 -3.43
C ILE A 211 -10.94 18.47 -3.16
N ASP A 212 -11.79 19.41 -3.52
CA ASP A 212 -13.25 19.34 -3.33
C ASP A 212 -13.66 19.01 -1.88
N GLY A 213 -12.99 19.64 -0.89
CA GLY A 213 -13.25 19.45 0.54
C GLY A 213 -12.87 18.08 1.08
N ALA A 214 -12.05 17.31 0.34
CA ALA A 214 -11.56 16.00 0.74
C ALA A 214 -10.04 15.87 0.58
N ILE A 215 -9.43 14.94 1.33
CA ILE A 215 -8.00 14.64 1.30
C ILE A 215 -7.75 13.15 1.51
N LEU A 216 -6.68 12.63 0.89
CA LEU A 216 -6.10 11.33 1.20
C LEU A 216 -5.02 11.54 2.26
N ASP A 217 -5.23 11.02 3.47
CA ASP A 217 -4.34 11.26 4.60
C ASP A 217 -2.95 10.64 4.39
N HIS A 218 -1.91 11.43 4.66
CA HIS A 218 -0.53 10.95 4.58
C HIS A 218 -0.17 10.02 5.73
N ASN A 219 -0.54 10.37 6.97
CA ASN A 219 -0.23 9.59 8.16
C ASN A 219 -1.01 10.13 9.37
N ILE A 220 -1.80 9.28 10.02
CA ILE A 220 -2.60 9.68 11.19
C ILE A 220 -1.75 10.20 12.36
N ASN A 221 -0.48 9.78 12.46
CA ASN A 221 0.42 10.20 13.53
C ASN A 221 0.93 11.64 13.38
N PHE A 222 0.83 12.24 12.19
CA PHE A 222 1.22 13.65 11.95
C PHE A 222 -0.03 14.51 11.84
N ALA A 223 -0.30 15.31 12.88
CA ALA A 223 -1.53 16.09 12.94
C ALA A 223 -1.59 17.19 11.88
N GLU A 224 -0.51 17.93 11.66
CA GLU A 224 -0.50 19.06 10.71
C GLU A 224 -1.01 18.68 9.30
N PRO A 225 -1.88 19.56 8.72
CA PRO A 225 -2.37 20.85 9.19
C PRO A 225 -3.65 20.79 10.06
N PHE A 226 -4.02 19.61 10.54
CA PHE A 226 -5.25 19.37 11.32
C PHE A 226 -5.00 19.51 12.82
N THR A 227 -6.10 19.66 13.58
CA THR A 227 -6.06 19.60 15.05
C THR A 227 -5.58 18.23 15.53
N ALA A 228 -4.91 18.23 16.69
CA ALA A 228 -4.40 17.04 17.32
C ALA A 228 -5.23 16.64 18.55
N MET A 229 -5.37 15.32 18.75
CA MET A 229 -5.88 14.71 19.98
C MET A 229 -5.00 13.50 20.30
N ASP A 230 -4.55 13.39 21.55
CA ASP A 230 -3.70 12.28 22.02
C ASP A 230 -2.44 12.03 21.14
N GLY A 231 -1.82 13.12 20.68
CA GLY A 231 -0.60 13.06 19.88
C GLY A 231 -0.77 12.61 18.42
N ARG A 232 -2.00 12.61 17.90
CA ARG A 232 -2.36 12.26 16.52
C ARG A 232 -3.37 13.24 15.95
N LYS A 233 -3.69 13.09 14.65
CA LYS A 233 -4.84 13.79 14.07
C LYS A 233 -6.11 13.50 14.86
N GLU A 234 -6.85 14.53 15.19
CA GLU A 234 -8.22 14.42 15.68
C GLU A 234 -9.12 13.93 14.54
N ILE A 235 -9.82 12.81 14.74
CA ILE A 235 -10.76 12.30 13.75
C ILE A 235 -12.19 12.52 14.25
N ILE A 236 -12.91 13.36 13.54
CA ILE A 236 -14.31 13.73 13.81
C ILE A 236 -15.20 12.90 12.90
N TRP A 237 -16.11 12.13 13.48
CA TRP A 237 -17.05 11.30 12.70
C TRP A 237 -18.35 12.05 12.42
N ARG A 238 -18.75 12.11 11.14
CA ARG A 238 -20.07 12.60 10.71
C ARG A 238 -20.66 11.64 9.68
N GLU A 239 -21.87 11.15 9.95
CA GLU A 239 -22.61 10.25 9.03
C GLU A 239 -21.75 9.05 8.55
N GLY A 240 -20.97 8.47 9.44
CA GLY A 240 -20.10 7.33 9.14
C GLY A 240 -18.85 7.65 8.33
N ARG A 241 -18.53 8.94 8.13
CA ARG A 241 -17.33 9.42 7.43
C ARG A 241 -16.38 10.14 8.37
N PRO A 242 -15.06 9.96 8.22
CA PRO A 242 -14.05 10.66 9.03
C PRO A 242 -13.74 12.04 8.47
N TYR A 243 -13.57 13.02 9.36
CA TYR A 243 -13.15 14.38 9.07
C TYR A 243 -12.02 14.79 9.98
N GLY A 244 -11.14 15.67 9.49
CA GLY A 244 -10.19 16.44 10.28
C GLY A 244 -10.60 17.90 10.33
N ARG A 245 -10.30 18.57 11.42
CA ARG A 245 -10.47 20.03 11.54
C ARG A 245 -9.14 20.71 11.21
N LEU A 246 -9.12 21.60 10.22
CA LEU A 246 -7.95 22.44 9.99
C LEU A 246 -7.68 23.33 11.22
N ALA A 247 -6.44 23.31 11.70
CA ALA A 247 -6.07 24.04 12.92
C ALA A 247 -6.16 25.56 12.73
N GLU A 248 -5.88 26.04 11.53
CA GLU A 248 -5.88 27.48 11.21
C GLU A 248 -7.28 28.05 11.02
N THR A 249 -8.13 27.37 10.24
CA THR A 249 -9.44 27.88 9.80
C THR A 249 -10.61 27.30 10.58
N GLY A 250 -10.44 26.16 11.24
CA GLY A 250 -11.52 25.38 11.86
C GLY A 250 -12.40 24.63 10.87
N GLU A 251 -12.10 24.70 9.57
CA GLU A 251 -12.84 24.00 8.52
C GLU A 251 -12.72 22.48 8.68
N LEU A 252 -13.80 21.76 8.37
CA LEU A 252 -13.82 20.31 8.37
C LEU A 252 -13.54 19.77 6.99
N ILE A 253 -12.45 19.03 6.86
CA ILE A 253 -12.02 18.35 5.64
C ILE A 253 -12.29 16.86 5.77
N ARG A 254 -12.96 16.27 4.80
CA ARG A 254 -13.25 14.83 4.76
C ARG A 254 -12.00 14.04 4.44
N PHE A 255 -11.73 12.96 5.16
CA PHE A 255 -10.71 11.99 4.77
C PHE A 255 -11.31 10.96 3.79
N SER A 256 -10.81 10.92 2.57
CA SER A 256 -11.10 9.87 1.58
C SER A 256 -10.35 8.58 1.89
N ALA A 257 -9.21 8.67 2.55
CA ALA A 257 -8.46 7.55 3.13
C ALA A 257 -7.67 8.03 4.34
N ILE A 258 -7.36 7.10 5.28
CA ILE A 258 -6.50 7.36 6.44
C ILE A 258 -5.40 6.29 6.48
N HIS A 259 -4.14 6.72 6.60
CA HIS A 259 -2.97 5.86 6.70
C HIS A 259 -2.54 5.65 8.15
N PHE A 260 -2.57 4.40 8.60
CA PHE A 260 -2.25 3.98 9.98
C PHE A 260 -0.81 3.47 10.10
N GLN A 261 0.17 4.31 9.81
CA GLN A 261 1.57 3.91 9.78
C GLN A 261 2.10 3.48 11.16
N GLY A 262 2.97 2.47 11.18
CA GLY A 262 3.70 2.04 12.36
C GLY A 262 2.78 1.50 13.46
N ALA A 263 2.91 2.01 14.69
CA ALA A 263 2.14 1.56 15.84
C ALA A 263 0.62 1.88 15.73
N ALA A 264 0.24 2.83 14.86
CA ALA A 264 -1.17 3.18 14.64
C ALA A 264 -1.97 2.03 13.98
N LYS A 265 -1.33 1.04 13.36
CA LYS A 265 -2.00 -0.16 12.81
C LYS A 265 -2.93 -0.86 13.79
N ARG A 266 -2.63 -0.80 15.09
CA ARG A 266 -3.48 -1.33 16.17
C ARG A 266 -4.86 -0.66 16.27
N LEU A 267 -5.00 0.55 15.74
CA LEU A 267 -6.24 1.32 15.75
C LEU A 267 -7.18 0.96 14.60
N ILE A 268 -6.67 0.35 13.53
CA ILE A 268 -7.45 -0.01 12.33
C ILE A 268 -8.81 -0.65 12.66
N PRO A 269 -8.92 -1.64 13.59
CA PRO A 269 -10.20 -2.24 13.92
C PRO A 269 -11.24 -1.29 14.50
N GLN A 270 -10.79 -0.17 15.09
CA GLN A 270 -11.68 0.85 15.72
C GLN A 270 -12.19 1.87 14.68
N TYR A 271 -11.46 2.04 13.59
CA TYR A 271 -11.74 3.01 12.54
C TYR A 271 -12.43 2.37 11.32
N GLN A 272 -12.51 1.05 11.27
CA GLN A 272 -13.18 0.34 10.20
C GLN A 272 -14.70 0.57 10.27
N THR A 273 -15.28 1.01 9.16
CA THR A 273 -16.73 1.16 8.96
C THR A 273 -17.22 -0.03 8.13
N GLY A 274 -18.36 -0.58 8.43
CA GLY A 274 -18.91 -1.71 7.68
C GLY A 274 -19.60 -2.72 8.59
N SER A 275 -20.06 -3.82 8.01
CA SER A 275 -20.87 -4.81 8.73
C SER A 275 -20.05 -5.54 9.79
N SER A 276 -20.44 -5.35 11.06
CA SER A 276 -19.88 -6.13 12.18
C SER A 276 -20.05 -7.65 11.98
N CYS A 277 -21.10 -8.07 11.28
CA CYS A 277 -21.34 -9.48 10.95
C CYS A 277 -20.28 -10.01 9.98
N GLU A 278 -19.87 -9.24 8.96
CA GLU A 278 -18.83 -9.66 8.03
C GLU A 278 -17.48 -9.77 8.73
N VAL A 279 -17.16 -8.82 9.59
CA VAL A 279 -15.96 -8.87 10.43
C VAL A 279 -15.96 -10.12 11.31
N LEU A 280 -17.08 -10.42 11.97
CA LEU A 280 -17.19 -11.60 12.82
C LEU A 280 -17.04 -12.90 12.01
N ARG A 281 -17.75 -13.03 10.87
CA ARG A 281 -17.61 -14.19 9.96
C ARG A 281 -16.17 -14.37 9.50
N ALA A 282 -15.50 -13.31 9.11
CA ALA A 282 -14.12 -13.39 8.66
C ALA A 282 -13.15 -13.74 9.79
N LYS A 283 -13.34 -13.23 11.02
CA LYS A 283 -12.57 -13.64 12.22
C LYS A 283 -12.74 -15.12 12.52
N ILE A 284 -13.96 -15.65 12.42
CA ILE A 284 -14.26 -17.07 12.63
C ILE A 284 -13.52 -17.91 11.55
N LEU A 285 -13.64 -17.57 10.27
CA LEU A 285 -12.96 -18.25 9.18
C LEU A 285 -11.44 -18.23 9.37
N ARG A 286 -10.88 -17.10 9.78
CA ARG A 286 -9.45 -16.95 10.09
C ARG A 286 -9.03 -17.90 11.21
N LYS A 287 -9.79 -18.01 12.28
CA LYS A 287 -9.52 -18.94 13.37
C LYS A 287 -9.51 -20.40 12.90
N PHE A 288 -10.51 -20.81 12.11
CA PHE A 288 -10.58 -22.18 11.55
C PHE A 288 -9.42 -22.45 10.56
N PHE A 289 -9.04 -21.48 9.74
CA PHE A 289 -7.91 -21.61 8.83
C PHE A 289 -6.62 -21.92 9.60
N TRP A 290 -6.31 -21.18 10.64
CA TRP A 290 -5.11 -21.40 11.46
C TRP A 290 -5.13 -22.72 12.22
N ILE A 291 -6.28 -23.16 12.73
CA ILE A 291 -6.44 -24.48 13.34
C ILE A 291 -6.11 -25.58 12.33
N LYS A 292 -6.65 -25.48 11.11
CA LYS A 292 -6.37 -26.43 10.02
C LYS A 292 -4.91 -26.45 9.63
N GLN A 293 -4.26 -25.28 9.47
CA GLN A 293 -2.85 -25.19 9.15
C GLN A 293 -1.96 -25.82 10.23
N SER A 294 -2.28 -25.57 11.50
CA SER A 294 -1.56 -26.17 12.64
C SER A 294 -1.69 -27.70 12.65
N ALA A 295 -2.89 -28.23 12.38
CA ALA A 295 -3.12 -29.67 12.28
C ALA A 295 -2.34 -30.34 11.12
N ILE A 296 -2.28 -29.66 9.95
CA ILE A 296 -1.51 -30.14 8.80
C ILE A 296 -0.01 -30.12 9.11
N SER A 297 0.49 -29.06 9.73
CA SER A 297 1.90 -28.96 10.15
C SER A 297 2.27 -30.05 11.15
N PHE A 298 1.40 -30.30 12.13
CA PHE A 298 1.58 -31.36 13.12
C PHE A 298 1.60 -32.76 12.48
N SER A 299 0.67 -33.06 11.56
CA SER A 299 0.64 -34.35 10.86
C SER A 299 1.91 -34.60 10.02
N ARG A 300 2.43 -33.54 9.36
CA ARG A 300 3.68 -33.61 8.59
C ARG A 300 4.92 -33.82 9.44
N SER A 301 4.92 -33.36 10.69
CA SER A 301 6.04 -33.55 11.63
C SER A 301 6.06 -34.97 12.21
N ILE A 302 4.93 -35.68 12.27
CA ILE A 302 4.80 -37.04 12.83
C ILE A 302 5.02 -38.14 11.76
N LEU A 303 4.61 -37.91 10.51
CA LEU A 303 4.75 -38.90 9.42
C LEU A 303 6.18 -39.44 9.23
N PRO A 304 7.26 -38.64 9.33
CA PRO A 304 8.63 -39.18 9.23
C PRO A 304 9.03 -40.05 10.43
N ILE A 305 8.38 -39.89 11.59
CA ILE A 305 8.67 -40.66 12.81
C ILE A 305 8.01 -42.04 12.74
N LEU A 306 6.83 -42.12 12.15
CA LEU A 306 6.07 -43.38 12.00
C LEU A 306 6.65 -44.29 10.89
N ASN A 307 7.32 -43.74 9.89
CA ASN A 307 7.95 -44.49 8.79
C ASN A 307 9.38 -44.98 9.09
N ARG A 308 9.87 -44.81 10.33
CA ARG A 308 11.18 -45.28 10.80
C ARG A 308 11.09 -46.53 11.69
N LYS A 309 9.98 -47.29 11.65
CA LYS A 309 9.86 -48.57 12.32
C LYS A 309 9.79 -49.71 11.29
#